data_b607efb0caf5bcb176c33c34ff311fe0
#
_entry.id   b607efb0caf5bcb176c33c34ff311fe0
#
_cell.length_a   1.000
_cell.length_b   1.000
_cell.length_c   1.000
_cell.angle_alpha   90.00
_cell.angle_beta   90.00
_cell.angle_gamma   90.00
#
_symmetry.space_group_name_H-M   'P 1'
#
loop_
_entity.id
_entity.type
_entity.pdbx_description
1 polymer ?
#
loop_
_entity_poly.entity_id
_entity_poly.type
_entity_poly.pdbx_seq_one_letter_code
_entity_poly.pdbx_strand_id
1 'polypeptide(L)'
;ATLANGLDDVMLTWSALAKDGTKSSVSVLVEAFDLLKVTSVTSELASYVTDGKDIPFELLGDLNCMAIQKINVPKFERGFDLAGTLENSNFVVGVTENENAFRAGLRNGMKLEKLLEDRPRNSNISVKYEVSTVEGKRVVLSWLPQSTQTQNIWQFSNRIRPASGSERSGNVTDCSF
;
A
#
# COMPACT_ATOMS: atom_id res chain seq x y z
N ALA A 1 6.15 10.38 26.70
CA ALA A 1 5.79 11.80 26.80
C ALA A 1 4.59 11.99 25.88
N THR A 2 3.42 12.29 26.43
CA THR A 2 2.23 12.69 25.66
C THR A 2 2.56 14.02 25.02
N LEU A 3 2.52 14.12 23.70
CA LEU A 3 2.54 15.40 23.00
C LEU A 3 1.40 16.25 23.58
N ALA A 4 1.74 17.36 24.21
CA ALA A 4 0.74 18.35 24.67
C ALA A 4 -0.02 18.93 23.46
N ASN A 5 0.59 18.82 22.27
CA ASN A 5 0.10 19.30 20.99
C ASN A 5 -0.06 18.08 20.07
N GLY A 6 -1.18 17.96 19.41
CA GLY A 6 -1.49 16.85 18.50
C GLY A 6 -0.83 17.03 17.12
N LEU A 7 -1.07 16.07 16.22
CA LEU A 7 -0.63 16.15 14.83
C LEU A 7 -1.16 17.39 14.11
N ASP A 8 -2.35 17.86 14.48
CA ASP A 8 -2.96 19.08 13.94
C ASP A 8 -2.10 20.31 14.19
N ASP A 9 -1.48 20.43 15.37
CA ASP A 9 -0.59 21.55 15.70
C ASP A 9 0.68 21.51 14.83
N VAL A 10 1.21 20.30 14.55
CA VAL A 10 2.33 20.13 13.62
C VAL A 10 1.95 20.62 12.23
N MET A 11 0.79 20.21 11.74
CA MET A 11 0.31 20.57 10.39
C MET A 11 0.04 22.07 10.26
N LEU A 12 -0.54 22.69 11.29
CA LEU A 12 -0.77 24.14 11.33
C LEU A 12 0.56 24.92 11.37
N THR A 13 1.49 24.49 12.18
CA THR A 13 2.83 25.10 12.30
C THR A 13 3.60 24.97 10.99
N TRP A 14 3.62 23.75 10.40
CA TRP A 14 4.22 23.49 9.09
C TRP A 14 3.61 24.36 8.00
N SER A 15 2.28 24.45 7.93
CA SER A 15 1.57 25.28 6.96
C SER A 15 1.90 26.78 7.11
N ALA A 16 2.05 27.25 8.35
CA ALA A 16 2.43 28.64 8.61
C ALA A 16 3.88 28.92 8.16
N LEU A 17 4.82 28.03 8.44
CA LEU A 17 6.23 28.14 8.06
C LEU A 17 6.46 27.98 6.54
N ALA A 18 5.63 27.19 5.86
CA ALA A 18 5.76 26.92 4.42
C ALA A 18 5.33 28.11 3.54
N LYS A 19 4.65 29.09 4.09
CA LYS A 19 4.08 30.23 3.32
C LYS A 19 5.13 31.13 2.65
N ASP A 20 6.34 31.20 3.21
CA ASP A 20 7.41 32.03 2.65
C ASP A 20 8.12 31.42 1.42
N GLY A 21 7.97 30.10 1.22
CA GLY A 21 8.49 29.37 0.04
C GLY A 21 10.01 29.31 -0.07
N THR A 22 10.75 29.79 0.92
CA THR A 22 12.23 29.90 0.87
C THR A 22 12.96 28.60 1.24
N LYS A 23 12.29 27.71 1.94
CA LYS A 23 12.85 26.44 2.46
C LYS A 23 12.22 25.23 1.78
N SER A 24 12.96 24.11 1.74
CA SER A 24 12.37 22.83 1.29
C SER A 24 11.26 22.38 2.25
N SER A 25 10.27 21.65 1.72
CA SER A 25 9.16 21.12 2.53
C SER A 25 9.61 20.25 3.69
N VAL A 26 10.70 19.49 3.52
CA VAL A 26 11.26 18.63 4.58
C VAL A 26 11.90 19.46 5.68
N SER A 27 12.68 20.48 5.34
CA SER A 27 13.31 21.35 6.35
C SER A 27 12.28 22.15 7.16
N VAL A 28 11.20 22.59 6.52
CA VAL A 28 10.07 23.26 7.19
C VAL A 28 9.32 22.29 8.12
N LEU A 29 9.17 21.03 7.73
CA LEU A 29 8.55 20.01 8.57
C LEU A 29 9.41 19.75 9.83
N VAL A 30 10.72 19.59 9.67
CA VAL A 30 11.65 19.41 10.80
C VAL A 30 11.55 20.59 11.76
N GLU A 31 11.57 21.82 11.23
CA GLU A 31 11.44 23.04 12.04
C GLU A 31 10.11 23.08 12.82
N ALA A 32 9.00 22.66 12.21
CA ALA A 32 7.70 22.57 12.89
C ALA A 32 7.74 21.59 14.08
N PHE A 33 8.40 20.44 13.92
CA PHE A 33 8.57 19.47 15.00
C PHE A 33 9.50 20.01 16.11
N ASP A 34 10.59 20.68 15.74
CA ASP A 34 11.53 21.29 16.70
C ASP A 34 10.84 22.35 17.56
N LEU A 35 10.00 23.21 16.96
CA LEU A 35 9.20 24.19 17.69
C LEU A 35 8.25 23.55 18.70
N LEU A 36 7.75 22.36 18.39
CA LEU A 36 6.87 21.58 19.27
C LEU A 36 7.67 20.67 20.23
N LYS A 37 9.00 20.79 20.26
CA LYS A 37 9.91 20.03 21.11
C LYS A 37 9.89 18.51 20.88
N VAL A 38 9.64 18.09 19.66
CA VAL A 38 9.74 16.69 19.24
C VAL A 38 11.13 16.45 18.67
N THR A 39 12.02 15.85 19.43
CA THR A 39 13.47 15.84 19.18
C THR A 39 13.99 14.69 18.30
N SER A 40 13.18 13.66 18.00
CA SER A 40 13.65 12.46 17.25
C SER A 40 13.46 12.53 15.74
N VAL A 41 12.71 13.50 15.23
CA VAL A 41 12.23 13.52 13.84
C VAL A 41 13.34 13.58 12.81
N THR A 42 14.38 14.36 13.04
CA THR A 42 15.51 14.47 12.09
C THR A 42 16.22 13.13 11.90
N SER A 43 16.47 12.38 12.99
CA SER A 43 17.12 11.08 12.93
C SER A 43 16.22 10.02 12.32
N GLU A 44 14.92 10.09 12.55
CA GLU A 44 13.93 9.20 11.97
C GLU A 44 13.77 9.44 10.45
N LEU A 45 13.69 10.70 10.02
CA LEU A 45 13.69 11.05 8.60
C LEU A 45 14.97 10.59 7.90
N ALA A 46 16.14 10.77 8.52
CA ALA A 46 17.38 10.26 7.97
C ALA A 46 17.33 8.73 7.82
N SER A 47 16.89 8.02 8.84
CA SER A 47 16.85 6.55 8.83
C SER A 47 15.81 5.97 7.87
N TYR A 48 14.57 6.46 7.91
CA TYR A 48 13.45 5.82 7.20
C TYR A 48 13.17 6.43 5.84
N VAL A 49 13.50 7.70 5.62
CA VAL A 49 13.25 8.37 4.34
C VAL A 49 14.52 8.42 3.50
N THR A 50 15.66 8.87 4.06
CA THR A 50 16.90 9.03 3.31
C THR A 50 17.63 7.71 3.12
N ASP A 51 17.82 6.94 4.20
CA ASP A 51 18.51 5.65 4.17
C ASP A 51 17.62 4.50 3.71
N GLY A 52 16.29 4.70 3.64
CA GLY A 52 15.32 3.70 3.21
C GLY A 52 15.22 2.49 4.13
N LYS A 53 15.53 2.64 5.42
CA LYS A 53 15.37 1.56 6.39
C LYS A 53 13.90 1.23 6.61
N ASP A 54 13.62 -0.03 6.91
CA ASP A 54 12.27 -0.46 7.27
C ASP A 54 11.78 0.24 8.54
N ILE A 55 10.54 0.73 8.51
CA ILE A 55 9.90 1.27 9.71
C ILE A 55 9.63 0.11 10.66
N PRO A 56 10.12 0.14 11.90
CA PRO A 56 9.93 -0.93 12.88
C PRO A 56 8.51 -0.85 13.49
N PHE A 57 7.50 -1.24 12.72
CA PHE A 57 6.10 -1.19 13.16
C PHE A 57 5.84 -1.99 14.44
N GLU A 58 6.67 -2.99 14.73
CA GLU A 58 6.65 -3.75 15.99
C GLU A 58 6.91 -2.89 17.24
N LEU A 59 7.60 -1.75 17.07
CA LEU A 59 7.88 -0.82 18.17
C LEU A 59 6.71 0.14 18.45
N LEU A 60 5.72 0.24 17.58
CA LEU A 60 4.57 1.10 17.79
C LEU A 60 3.67 0.62 18.94
N GLY A 61 3.92 -0.61 19.43
CA GLY A 61 3.16 -1.19 20.53
C GLY A 61 1.69 -1.43 20.20
N ASP A 62 0.90 -1.58 21.25
CA ASP A 62 -0.54 -1.74 21.13
C ASP A 62 -1.21 -0.39 20.85
N LEU A 63 -1.55 -0.15 19.62
CA LEU A 63 -2.46 0.93 19.25
C LEU A 63 -3.85 0.53 19.74
N ASN A 64 -4.45 1.34 20.61
CA ASN A 64 -5.68 0.99 21.33
C ASN A 64 -6.82 0.46 20.45
N CYS A 65 -6.92 0.96 19.23
CA CYS A 65 -7.99 0.64 18.28
C CYS A 65 -7.53 -0.12 17.03
N MET A 66 -6.22 -0.35 16.85
CA MET A 66 -5.68 -1.02 15.69
C MET A 66 -4.72 -2.14 16.10
N ALA A 67 -4.82 -3.26 15.40
CA ALA A 67 -3.81 -4.29 15.43
C ALA A 67 -2.89 -4.13 14.22
N ILE A 68 -1.59 -4.25 14.45
CA ILE A 68 -0.57 -4.27 13.41
C ILE A 68 0.02 -5.67 13.40
N GLN A 69 -0.03 -6.33 12.26
CA GLN A 69 0.55 -7.66 12.11
C GLN A 69 1.33 -7.80 10.81
N LYS A 70 2.43 -8.51 10.86
CA LYS A 70 3.20 -8.89 9.69
C LYS A 70 2.58 -10.15 9.10
N ILE A 71 2.08 -10.06 7.87
CA ILE A 71 1.49 -11.20 7.16
C ILE A 71 2.30 -11.51 5.91
N ASN A 72 2.32 -12.80 5.56
CA ASN A 72 2.93 -13.27 4.34
C ASN A 72 1.87 -13.38 3.26
N VAL A 73 2.07 -12.69 2.13
CA VAL A 73 1.13 -12.66 1.01
C VAL A 73 1.84 -12.97 -0.30
N PRO A 74 1.16 -13.56 -1.30
CA PRO A 74 1.73 -13.71 -2.63
C PRO A 74 2.14 -12.34 -3.20
N LYS A 75 3.30 -12.28 -3.84
CA LYS A 75 3.70 -11.09 -4.59
C LYS A 75 2.68 -10.80 -5.68
N PHE A 76 2.41 -9.51 -5.91
CA PHE A 76 1.60 -9.07 -7.04
C PHE A 76 2.36 -9.29 -8.34
N GLU A 77 1.82 -10.12 -9.22
CA GLU A 77 2.37 -10.41 -10.53
C GLU A 77 1.24 -10.69 -11.52
N ARG A 78 1.19 -9.93 -12.60
CA ARG A 78 0.15 -10.08 -13.61
C ARG A 78 0.26 -11.37 -14.40
N GLY A 79 1.46 -11.98 -14.44
CA GLY A 79 1.73 -13.18 -15.22
C GLY A 79 1.97 -12.91 -16.72
N PHE A 80 2.16 -11.64 -17.09
CA PHE A 80 2.58 -11.19 -18.41
C PHE A 80 3.26 -9.81 -18.31
N ASP A 81 4.01 -9.41 -19.33
CA ASP A 81 4.65 -8.10 -19.41
C ASP A 81 3.67 -7.05 -19.95
N LEU A 82 3.06 -6.28 -19.04
CA LEU A 82 2.13 -5.21 -19.42
C LEU A 82 2.84 -4.07 -20.16
N ALA A 83 4.05 -3.68 -19.74
CA ALA A 83 4.78 -2.58 -20.37
C ALA A 83 5.17 -2.95 -21.81
N GLY A 84 5.80 -4.10 -21.99
CA GLY A 84 6.13 -4.63 -23.31
C GLY A 84 4.89 -4.87 -24.19
N THR A 85 3.75 -5.26 -23.61
CA THR A 85 2.48 -5.39 -24.33
C THR A 85 2.00 -4.03 -24.89
N LEU A 86 2.04 -2.98 -24.07
CA LEU A 86 1.65 -1.62 -24.51
C LEU A 86 2.59 -1.06 -25.59
N GLU A 87 3.88 -1.30 -25.45
CA GLU A 87 4.90 -0.92 -26.45
C GLU A 87 4.75 -1.72 -27.75
N ASN A 88 4.28 -2.97 -27.68
CA ASN A 88 4.05 -3.84 -28.82
C ASN A 88 2.62 -3.70 -29.40
N SER A 89 2.11 -2.47 -29.52
CA SER A 89 0.80 -2.18 -30.11
C SER A 89 -0.36 -2.96 -29.46
N ASN A 90 -0.26 -3.20 -28.17
CA ASN A 90 -1.19 -3.98 -27.33
C ASN A 90 -1.22 -5.51 -27.64
N PHE A 91 -0.25 -6.03 -28.38
CA PHE A 91 -0.12 -7.49 -28.51
C PHE A 91 0.59 -8.05 -27.27
N VAL A 92 -0.09 -8.95 -26.59
CA VAL A 92 0.37 -9.55 -25.32
C VAL A 92 1.69 -10.26 -25.51
N VAL A 93 2.65 -9.92 -24.64
CA VAL A 93 3.98 -10.54 -24.57
C VAL A 93 4.33 -10.93 -23.13
N GLY A 94 5.31 -11.82 -22.98
CA GLY A 94 5.85 -12.20 -21.67
C GLY A 94 4.87 -12.99 -20.81
N VAL A 95 3.89 -13.71 -21.40
CA VAL A 95 3.03 -14.62 -20.65
C VAL A 95 3.87 -15.77 -20.13
N THR A 96 3.90 -15.91 -18.80
CA THR A 96 4.63 -16.98 -18.12
C THR A 96 3.78 -18.23 -18.04
N GLU A 97 4.30 -19.34 -18.57
CA GLU A 97 3.64 -20.64 -18.48
C GLU A 97 3.44 -21.05 -17.02
N ASN A 98 2.31 -21.72 -16.76
CA ASN A 98 1.90 -22.16 -15.42
C ASN A 98 1.51 -21.06 -14.41
N GLU A 99 1.64 -19.78 -14.76
CA GLU A 99 1.13 -18.67 -13.97
C GLU A 99 -0.40 -18.51 -14.16
N ASN A 100 -1.03 -17.75 -13.25
CA ASN A 100 -2.48 -17.61 -13.23
C ASN A 100 -3.06 -16.99 -14.52
N ALA A 101 -2.34 -16.07 -15.17
CA ALA A 101 -2.72 -15.50 -16.46
C ALA A 101 -2.80 -16.57 -17.55
N PHE A 102 -1.78 -17.42 -17.64
CA PHE A 102 -1.73 -18.54 -18.59
C PHE A 102 -2.86 -19.54 -18.34
N ARG A 103 -3.12 -19.88 -17.06
CA ARG A 103 -4.22 -20.77 -16.65
C ARG A 103 -5.59 -20.19 -16.97
N ALA A 104 -5.74 -18.85 -16.88
CA ALA A 104 -6.95 -18.14 -17.27
C ALA A 104 -7.16 -18.07 -18.80
N GLY A 105 -6.19 -18.54 -19.58
CA GLY A 105 -6.29 -18.60 -21.04
C GLY A 105 -5.55 -17.48 -21.78
N LEU A 106 -4.83 -16.57 -21.07
CA LEU A 106 -4.03 -15.56 -21.74
C LEU A 106 -2.85 -16.20 -22.49
N ARG A 107 -2.57 -15.72 -23.69
CA ARG A 107 -1.47 -16.21 -24.54
C ARG A 107 -0.74 -15.05 -25.19
N ASN A 108 0.54 -15.23 -25.45
CA ASN A 108 1.31 -14.30 -26.27
C ASN A 108 0.66 -14.16 -27.66
N GLY A 109 0.66 -12.94 -28.20
CA GLY A 109 0.07 -12.61 -29.49
C GLY A 109 -1.44 -12.34 -29.46
N MET A 110 -2.14 -12.58 -28.34
CA MET A 110 -3.49 -12.03 -28.15
C MET A 110 -3.44 -10.52 -28.10
N LYS A 111 -4.49 -9.84 -28.55
CA LYS A 111 -4.54 -8.38 -28.48
C LYS A 111 -5.28 -7.92 -27.23
N LEU A 112 -4.62 -7.10 -26.41
CA LEU A 112 -5.23 -6.44 -25.26
C LEU A 112 -6.13 -5.32 -25.75
N GLU A 113 -7.45 -5.47 -25.62
CA GLU A 113 -8.42 -4.50 -26.11
C GLU A 113 -8.78 -3.48 -25.01
N LYS A 114 -8.97 -3.97 -23.77
CA LYS A 114 -9.36 -3.12 -22.66
C LYS A 114 -8.93 -3.68 -21.32
N LEU A 115 -8.44 -2.79 -20.47
CA LEU A 115 -8.29 -3.04 -19.03
C LEU A 115 -9.63 -2.76 -18.36
N LEU A 116 -10.25 -3.77 -17.74
CA LEU A 116 -11.53 -3.64 -17.03
C LEU A 116 -11.33 -3.47 -15.54
N GLU A 117 -10.42 -4.25 -14.95
CA GLU A 117 -10.09 -4.18 -13.53
C GLU A 117 -8.61 -4.54 -13.32
N ASP A 118 -7.85 -3.64 -12.72
CA ASP A 118 -6.46 -3.87 -12.30
C ASP A 118 -6.17 -2.97 -11.09
N ARG A 119 -5.80 -3.59 -9.98
CA ARG A 119 -5.37 -2.88 -8.77
C ARG A 119 -3.92 -3.25 -8.48
N PRO A 120 -2.96 -2.49 -9.00
CA PRO A 120 -1.55 -2.75 -8.81
C PRO A 120 -1.21 -2.92 -7.33
N ARG A 121 -0.31 -3.85 -7.03
CA ARG A 121 0.16 -4.20 -5.69
C ARG A 121 -0.86 -4.94 -4.81
N ASN A 122 -2.08 -5.19 -5.27
CA ASN A 122 -3.04 -6.01 -4.54
C ASN A 122 -3.22 -7.38 -5.21
N SER A 123 -2.52 -8.38 -4.70
CA SER A 123 -2.55 -9.75 -5.22
C SER A 123 -3.85 -10.51 -4.88
N ASN A 124 -4.69 -9.97 -3.98
CA ASN A 124 -5.93 -10.60 -3.54
C ASN A 124 -7.17 -10.12 -4.32
N ILE A 125 -7.01 -9.18 -5.24
CA ILE A 125 -8.08 -8.69 -6.10
C ILE A 125 -7.81 -9.17 -7.52
N SER A 126 -8.81 -9.82 -8.14
CA SER A 126 -8.69 -10.30 -9.50
C SER A 126 -8.49 -9.16 -10.47
N VAL A 127 -7.59 -9.35 -11.42
CA VAL A 127 -7.49 -8.50 -12.60
C VAL A 127 -8.48 -9.00 -13.66
N LYS A 128 -8.96 -8.09 -14.51
CA LYS A 128 -9.86 -8.41 -15.64
C LYS A 128 -9.46 -7.64 -16.88
N TYR A 129 -9.28 -8.35 -17.96
CA TYR A 129 -8.91 -7.80 -19.27
C TYR A 129 -9.84 -8.34 -20.34
N GLU A 130 -10.26 -7.44 -21.27
CA GLU A 130 -10.86 -7.84 -22.53
C GLU A 130 -9.72 -8.02 -23.53
N VAL A 131 -9.64 -9.19 -24.15
CA VAL A 131 -8.63 -9.53 -25.14
C VAL A 131 -9.28 -10.13 -26.39
N SER A 132 -8.65 -9.95 -27.55
CA SER A 132 -8.96 -10.67 -28.78
C SER A 132 -8.01 -11.84 -28.98
N THR A 133 -8.54 -13.01 -29.25
CA THR A 133 -7.73 -14.17 -29.63
C THR A 133 -7.10 -13.97 -31.01
N VAL A 134 -6.17 -14.84 -31.38
CA VAL A 134 -5.53 -14.80 -32.71
C VAL A 134 -6.55 -14.95 -33.84
N GLU A 135 -7.68 -15.66 -33.57
CA GLU A 135 -8.80 -15.82 -34.54
C GLU A 135 -9.76 -14.60 -34.51
N GLY A 136 -9.44 -13.53 -33.74
CA GLY A 136 -10.26 -12.32 -33.65
C GLY A 136 -11.46 -12.40 -32.72
N LYS A 137 -11.62 -13.46 -31.94
CA LYS A 137 -12.71 -13.59 -30.96
C LYS A 137 -12.39 -12.78 -29.71
N ARG A 138 -13.32 -11.90 -29.28
CA ARG A 138 -13.23 -11.17 -28.04
C ARG A 138 -13.66 -12.02 -26.85
N VAL A 139 -12.84 -12.04 -25.80
CA VAL A 139 -13.10 -12.74 -24.53
C VAL A 139 -12.67 -11.88 -23.36
N VAL A 140 -13.35 -12.03 -22.23
CA VAL A 140 -12.94 -11.42 -20.96
C VAL A 140 -12.26 -12.51 -20.14
N LEU A 141 -11.01 -12.24 -19.76
CA LEU A 141 -10.22 -13.10 -18.89
C LEU A 141 -10.10 -12.46 -17.51
N SER A 142 -10.14 -13.30 -16.47
CA SER A 142 -9.99 -12.85 -15.08
C SER A 142 -9.17 -13.85 -14.28
N TRP A 143 -8.24 -13.35 -13.46
CA TRP A 143 -7.42 -14.17 -12.57
C TRP A 143 -6.89 -13.36 -11.39
N LEU A 144 -6.43 -14.04 -10.34
CA LEU A 144 -5.68 -13.42 -9.25
C LEU A 144 -4.24 -13.16 -9.70
N PRO A 145 -3.74 -11.91 -9.61
CA PRO A 145 -2.37 -11.55 -10.02
C PRO A 145 -1.35 -11.95 -8.94
N GLN A 146 -1.20 -13.25 -8.73
CA GLN A 146 -0.37 -13.85 -7.69
C GLN A 146 0.80 -14.60 -8.31
N SER A 147 2.00 -14.28 -7.82
CA SER A 147 3.22 -15.06 -8.06
C SER A 147 3.28 -16.26 -7.11
N THR A 148 4.11 -17.23 -7.45
CA THR A 148 4.52 -18.31 -6.52
C THR A 148 5.44 -17.80 -5.41
N GLN A 149 6.06 -16.63 -5.60
CA GLN A 149 6.84 -15.95 -4.57
C GLN A 149 5.93 -15.22 -3.59
N THR A 150 6.35 -15.16 -2.34
CA THR A 150 5.64 -14.42 -1.30
C THR A 150 6.46 -13.24 -0.80
N GLN A 151 5.79 -12.28 -0.17
CA GLN A 151 6.38 -11.14 0.49
C GLN A 151 5.70 -10.89 1.83
N ASN A 152 6.47 -10.38 2.77
CA ASN A 152 5.90 -9.92 4.03
C ASN A 152 5.38 -8.49 3.86
N ILE A 153 4.16 -8.24 4.29
CA ILE A 153 3.58 -6.90 4.38
C ILE A 153 3.05 -6.65 5.79
N TRP A 154 2.99 -5.38 6.18
CA TRP A 154 2.31 -4.98 7.40
C TRP A 154 0.84 -4.76 7.10
N GLN A 155 -0.02 -5.41 7.88
CA GLN A 155 -1.46 -5.24 7.81
C GLN A 155 -1.96 -4.54 9.06
N PHE A 156 -2.77 -3.51 8.85
CA PHE A 156 -3.49 -2.79 9.88
C PHE A 156 -4.94 -3.26 9.86
N SER A 157 -5.46 -3.63 11.01
CA SER A 157 -6.86 -4.05 11.15
C SER A 157 -7.48 -3.41 12.39
N ASN A 158 -8.77 -3.06 12.32
CA ASN A 158 -9.48 -2.57 13.48
C ASN A 158 -9.59 -3.70 14.52
N ARG A 159 -9.26 -3.41 15.75
CA ARG A 159 -9.58 -4.31 16.87
C ARG A 159 -11.07 -4.24 17.15
N ILE A 160 -11.83 -5.16 16.58
CA ILE A 160 -13.21 -5.39 17.03
C ILE A 160 -13.08 -6.04 18.40
N ARG A 161 -13.40 -5.32 19.46
CA ARG A 161 -13.56 -5.96 20.77
C ARG A 161 -14.74 -6.92 20.67
N PRO A 162 -14.60 -8.21 21.01
CA PRO A 162 -15.76 -9.05 21.22
C PRO A 162 -16.57 -8.41 22.37
N ALA A 163 -17.88 -8.28 22.17
CA ALA A 163 -18.79 -7.88 23.22
C ALA A 163 -18.77 -8.97 24.31
N SER A 164 -17.80 -8.95 25.20
CA SER A 164 -17.75 -9.81 26.38
C SER A 164 -18.43 -9.07 27.50
N GLY A 165 -19.63 -9.56 27.86
CA GLY A 165 -20.28 -9.17 29.08
C GLY A 165 -19.44 -9.56 30.31
N SER A 166 -18.62 -8.64 30.77
CA SER A 166 -18.21 -8.52 32.17
C SER A 166 -17.56 -7.16 32.36
N GLU A 167 -18.23 -6.32 33.09
CA GLU A 167 -17.76 -5.01 33.53
C GLU A 167 -16.45 -5.14 34.31
N ARG A 168 -15.37 -4.51 33.81
CA ARG A 168 -14.32 -3.96 34.67
C ARG A 168 -14.08 -2.53 34.23
N SER A 169 -14.38 -1.62 35.15
CA SER A 169 -14.11 -0.19 35.13
C SER A 169 -12.64 0.07 34.78
N GLY A 170 -12.39 0.59 33.60
CA GLY A 170 -11.14 1.13 33.16
C GLY A 170 -11.42 1.94 31.89
N ASN A 171 -10.94 3.17 31.82
CA ASN A 171 -11.19 4.14 30.76
C ASN A 171 -11.22 3.49 29.35
N VAL A 172 -12.42 3.32 28.85
CA VAL A 172 -12.69 2.82 27.50
C VAL A 172 -12.51 4.02 26.57
N THR A 173 -11.38 4.12 25.89
CA THR A 173 -11.26 4.96 24.71
C THR A 173 -12.16 4.36 23.63
N ASP A 174 -13.23 5.07 23.31
CA ASP A 174 -14.16 4.71 22.24
C ASP A 174 -13.37 4.74 20.91
N CYS A 175 -13.39 3.62 20.17
CA CYS A 175 -12.76 3.48 18.86
C CYS A 175 -13.71 3.81 17.71
N SER A 176 -14.74 4.61 17.94
CA SER A 176 -15.59 5.15 16.88
C SER A 176 -14.86 6.24 16.10
N PHE A 177 -14.68 6.04 14.80
CA PHE A 177 -14.23 7.04 13.83
C PHE A 177 -15.44 7.62 13.11
#